data_c62d13314aff53d412b4e22997126f6b
#
_entry.id   c62d13314aff53d412b4e22997126f6b
#
_cell.length_a   1.000
_cell.length_b   1.000
_cell.length_c   1.000
_cell.angle_alpha   90.00
_cell.angle_beta   90.00
_cell.angle_gamma   90.00
#
_symmetry.space_group_name_H-M   'P 1'
#
loop_
_entity.id
_entity.type
_entity.pdbx_description
1 polymer ?
#
loop_
_entity_poly.entity_id
_entity_poly.type
_entity_poly.pdbx_seq_one_letter_code
_entity_poly.pdbx_strand_id
1 'polypeptide(L)'
;MRPVIGILTRYDANQRGRSLNYVFDSTRTAILKMSGNPLLLCPMQNIEYYDTKYRDYVALTEEEKRLALYWLDMCDGLFIPGGSKISPYDFFILEEALKRGLPVLGVCLGMQLLSNYHKDEFILKEVENKQLHNTIWVREEEDKPVHKVLVNKNSKLYEIIGKEKI
;
A
#
# COMPACT_ATOMS: atom_id res chain seq x y z
N MET A 1 14.21 -15.74 -13.77
CA MET A 1 13.21 -15.98 -12.68
C MET A 1 12.27 -14.79 -12.67
N ARG A 2 10.97 -14.97 -12.37
CA ARG A 2 10.04 -13.83 -12.27
C ARG A 2 10.28 -13.13 -10.92
N PRO A 3 10.30 -11.79 -10.86
CA PRO A 3 10.48 -11.08 -9.60
C PRO A 3 9.32 -11.37 -8.63
N VAL A 4 9.64 -11.55 -7.36
CA VAL A 4 8.66 -11.71 -6.29
C VAL A 4 8.27 -10.33 -5.79
N ILE A 5 6.99 -10.00 -5.90
CA ILE A 5 6.44 -8.73 -5.44
C ILE A 5 5.65 -8.96 -4.17
N GLY A 6 6.18 -8.49 -3.06
CA GLY A 6 5.47 -8.47 -1.78
C GLY A 6 4.29 -7.50 -1.83
N ILE A 7 3.12 -7.94 -1.43
CA ILE A 7 1.91 -7.13 -1.37
C ILE A 7 1.46 -7.03 0.09
N LEU A 8 1.48 -5.84 0.67
CA LEU A 8 0.92 -5.64 2.00
C LEU A 8 -0.59 -5.92 1.98
N THR A 9 -1.05 -6.83 2.81
CA THR A 9 -2.48 -7.08 2.94
C THR A 9 -3.18 -5.95 3.67
N ARG A 10 -4.48 -5.80 3.45
CA ARG A 10 -5.34 -4.89 4.18
C ARG A 10 -6.25 -5.67 5.11
N TYR A 11 -6.53 -5.06 6.24
CA TYR A 11 -7.39 -5.64 7.25
C TYR A 11 -8.82 -5.07 7.15
N ASP A 12 -9.78 -5.95 7.32
CA ASP A 12 -11.20 -5.59 7.45
C ASP A 12 -11.95 -6.67 8.24
N ALA A 13 -13.24 -6.46 8.45
CA ALA A 13 -14.16 -7.45 8.95
C ALA A 13 -15.24 -7.73 7.90
N ASN A 14 -15.58 -8.99 7.71
CA ASN A 14 -16.70 -9.35 6.83
C ASN A 14 -18.05 -9.00 7.48
N GLN A 15 -19.13 -9.16 6.73
CA GLN A 15 -20.51 -8.86 7.19
C GLN A 15 -20.93 -9.62 8.46
N ARG A 16 -20.20 -10.68 8.84
CA ARG A 16 -20.44 -11.46 10.07
C ARG A 16 -19.49 -11.08 11.20
N GLY A 17 -18.74 -9.97 11.07
CA GLY A 17 -17.77 -9.51 12.04
C GLY A 17 -16.49 -10.36 12.14
N ARG A 18 -16.26 -11.30 11.19
CA ARG A 18 -15.02 -12.07 11.17
C ARG A 18 -13.92 -11.25 10.51
N SER A 19 -12.83 -11.19 11.18
CA SER A 19 -11.62 -10.53 10.69
C SER A 19 -11.06 -11.21 9.46
N LEU A 20 -10.54 -10.40 8.54
CA LEU A 20 -9.89 -10.89 7.33
C LEU A 20 -8.72 -9.99 6.94
N ASN A 21 -7.69 -10.61 6.40
CA ASN A 21 -6.65 -9.93 5.65
C ASN A 21 -6.91 -10.17 4.16
N TYR A 22 -6.89 -9.12 3.34
CA TYR A 22 -7.24 -9.22 1.94
C TYR A 22 -6.36 -8.37 1.05
N VAL A 23 -6.36 -8.73 -0.22
CA VAL A 23 -5.83 -7.94 -1.34
C VAL A 23 -6.88 -8.01 -2.45
N PHE A 24 -7.16 -6.89 -3.10
CA PHE A 24 -8.05 -6.88 -4.26
C PHE A 24 -7.44 -7.74 -5.38
N ASP A 25 -8.26 -8.57 -6.00
CA ASP A 25 -7.81 -9.48 -7.07
C ASP A 25 -7.23 -8.73 -8.27
N SER A 26 -7.70 -7.50 -8.53
CA SER A 26 -7.13 -6.61 -9.55
C SER A 26 -5.63 -6.33 -9.32
N THR A 27 -5.19 -6.15 -8.09
CA THR A 27 -3.76 -5.98 -7.75
C THR A 27 -2.96 -7.23 -8.09
N ARG A 28 -3.42 -8.39 -7.64
CA ARG A 28 -2.78 -9.68 -7.91
C ARG A 28 -2.67 -9.93 -9.42
N THR A 29 -3.75 -9.73 -10.14
CA THR A 29 -3.80 -9.94 -11.59
C THR A 29 -2.93 -8.94 -12.36
N ALA A 30 -2.83 -7.69 -11.92
CA ALA A 30 -1.93 -6.71 -12.52
C ALA A 30 -0.46 -7.15 -12.42
N ILE A 31 -0.03 -7.61 -11.23
CA ILE A 31 1.33 -8.12 -11.03
C ILE A 31 1.61 -9.33 -11.93
N LEU A 32 0.67 -10.28 -12.01
CA LEU A 32 0.81 -11.46 -12.88
C LEU A 32 0.91 -11.09 -14.35
N LYS A 33 0.08 -10.14 -14.82
CA LYS A 33 0.12 -9.62 -16.21
C LYS A 33 1.48 -8.99 -16.54
N MET A 34 2.13 -8.36 -15.58
CA MET A 34 3.46 -7.78 -15.72
C MET A 34 4.60 -8.77 -15.44
N SER A 35 4.29 -10.07 -15.45
CA SER A 35 5.26 -11.16 -15.21
C SER A 35 5.91 -11.15 -13.82
N GLY A 36 5.29 -10.51 -12.85
CA GLY A 36 5.66 -10.63 -11.43
C GLY A 36 5.07 -11.87 -10.78
N ASN A 37 5.59 -12.23 -9.62
CA ASN A 37 5.10 -13.30 -8.76
C ASN A 37 4.56 -12.69 -7.46
N PRO A 38 3.22 -12.61 -7.25
CA PRO A 38 2.67 -11.93 -6.08
C PRO A 38 2.83 -12.78 -4.81
N LEU A 39 3.37 -12.17 -3.75
CA LEU A 39 3.48 -12.74 -2.40
C LEU A 39 2.71 -11.85 -1.42
N LEU A 40 1.71 -12.39 -0.75
CA LEU A 40 0.94 -11.65 0.24
C LEU A 40 1.70 -11.56 1.56
N LEU A 41 1.96 -10.35 2.02
CA LEU A 41 2.62 -10.06 3.29
C LEU A 41 1.54 -9.72 4.32
N CYS A 42 1.19 -10.69 5.13
CA CYS A 42 0.22 -10.52 6.22
C CYS A 42 0.93 -9.99 7.47
N PRO A 43 0.33 -9.05 8.22
CA PRO A 43 0.88 -8.61 9.48
C PRO A 43 0.94 -9.77 10.49
N MET A 44 2.01 -9.76 11.28
CA MET A 44 2.23 -10.75 12.34
C MET A 44 1.51 -10.41 13.63
N GLN A 45 1.02 -9.17 13.74
CA GLN A 45 0.35 -8.67 14.92
C GLN A 45 -1.07 -9.19 15.03
N ASN A 46 -1.56 -9.26 16.28
CA ASN A 46 -2.96 -9.56 16.54
C ASN A 46 -3.86 -8.42 16.05
N ILE A 47 -5.03 -8.78 15.63
CA ILE A 47 -6.07 -7.95 15.01
C ILE A 47 -6.55 -6.78 15.86
N GLU A 48 -6.53 -6.90 17.18
CA GLU A 48 -6.92 -5.86 18.11
C GLU A 48 -6.15 -4.54 17.92
N TYR A 49 -4.96 -4.60 17.34
CA TYR A 49 -4.14 -3.42 17.04
C TYR A 49 -4.72 -2.54 15.91
N TYR A 50 -5.63 -3.03 15.12
CA TYR A 50 -6.15 -2.31 13.96
C TYR A 50 -7.34 -1.39 14.26
N ASP A 51 -7.95 -1.54 15.43
CA ASP A 51 -9.09 -0.71 15.86
C ASP A 51 -8.67 0.56 16.62
N THR A 52 -7.38 0.69 16.92
CA THR A 52 -6.85 1.87 17.60
C THR A 52 -6.62 3.02 16.63
N LYS A 53 -6.68 4.25 17.13
CA LYS A 53 -6.24 5.42 16.38
C LYS A 53 -4.74 5.32 16.11
N TYR A 54 -4.30 5.86 14.98
CA TYR A 54 -2.89 5.86 14.55
C TYR A 54 -1.85 6.11 15.65
N ARG A 55 -2.19 6.93 16.67
CA ARG A 55 -1.31 7.29 17.78
C ARG A 55 -1.20 6.23 18.87
N ASP A 56 -2.10 5.28 18.91
CA ASP A 56 -2.23 4.29 19.99
C ASP A 56 -1.71 2.90 19.56
N TYR A 57 -0.99 2.83 18.44
CA TYR A 57 -0.45 1.56 17.97
C TYR A 57 0.63 1.02 18.89
N VAL A 58 0.47 -0.24 19.27
CA VAL A 58 1.51 -0.99 19.94
C VAL A 58 2.63 -1.31 18.95
N ALA A 59 3.86 -0.95 19.29
CA ALA A 59 5.01 -1.27 18.45
C ALA A 59 5.15 -2.79 18.24
N LEU A 60 5.72 -3.20 17.09
CA LEU A 60 6.04 -4.60 16.86
C LEU A 60 7.06 -5.08 17.89
N THR A 61 6.84 -6.28 18.40
CA THR A 61 7.83 -7.02 19.18
C THR A 61 9.03 -7.42 18.29
N GLU A 62 10.16 -7.73 18.88
CA GLU A 62 11.34 -8.18 18.14
C GLU A 62 11.07 -9.49 17.36
N GLU A 63 10.24 -10.37 17.89
CA GLU A 63 9.84 -11.59 17.17
C GLU A 63 8.98 -11.26 15.93
N GLU A 64 8.01 -10.36 16.05
CA GLU A 64 7.18 -9.92 14.93
C GLU A 64 8.03 -9.23 13.85
N LYS A 65 8.98 -8.39 14.25
CA LYS A 65 9.94 -7.78 13.32
C LYS A 65 10.78 -8.83 12.59
N ARG A 66 11.31 -9.81 13.32
CA ARG A 66 12.11 -10.88 12.74
C ARG A 66 11.33 -11.69 11.70
N LEU A 67 10.09 -12.04 12.01
CA LEU A 67 9.20 -12.74 11.07
C LEU A 67 8.86 -11.88 9.84
N ALA A 68 8.58 -10.60 10.05
CA ALA A 68 8.31 -9.66 8.98
C ALA A 68 9.51 -9.52 8.02
N LEU A 69 10.73 -9.44 8.55
CA LEU A 69 11.96 -9.41 7.76
C LEU A 69 12.17 -10.67 6.94
N TYR A 70 11.89 -11.84 7.52
CA TYR A 70 11.97 -13.12 6.81
C TYR A 70 11.10 -13.14 5.54
N TRP A 71 9.87 -12.59 5.62
CA TRP A 71 9.02 -12.47 4.45
C TRP A 71 9.53 -11.43 3.44
N LEU A 72 10.05 -10.30 3.94
CA LEU A 72 10.59 -9.25 3.09
C LEU A 72 11.84 -9.71 2.33
N ASP A 73 12.66 -10.59 2.93
CA ASP A 73 13.86 -11.17 2.31
C ASP A 73 13.55 -11.99 1.04
N MET A 74 12.31 -12.45 0.89
CA MET A 74 11.88 -13.17 -0.31
C MET A 74 11.40 -12.26 -1.44
N CYS A 75 11.35 -10.95 -1.22
CA CYS A 75 10.77 -9.99 -2.16
C CYS A 75 11.85 -9.25 -2.98
N ASP A 76 11.62 -9.12 -4.28
CA ASP A 76 12.39 -8.27 -5.19
C ASP A 76 11.80 -6.85 -5.30
N GLY A 77 10.61 -6.63 -4.78
CA GLY A 77 9.92 -5.34 -4.73
C GLY A 77 8.70 -5.37 -3.81
N LEU A 78 8.21 -4.20 -3.44
CA LEU A 78 7.08 -4.03 -2.53
C LEU A 78 5.94 -3.25 -3.20
N PHE A 79 4.73 -3.78 -3.10
CA PHE A 79 3.49 -3.10 -3.48
C PHE A 79 2.66 -2.81 -2.23
N ILE A 80 2.31 -1.55 -2.03
CA ILE A 80 1.47 -1.09 -0.91
C ILE A 80 0.12 -0.64 -1.47
N PRO A 81 -0.94 -1.44 -1.34
CA PRO A 81 -2.25 -1.13 -1.91
C PRO A 81 -2.99 -0.04 -1.14
N GLY A 82 -4.10 0.40 -1.72
CA GLY A 82 -5.09 1.24 -1.06
C GLY A 82 -5.75 0.55 0.13
N GLY A 83 -6.41 1.36 0.95
CA GLY A 83 -7.12 0.90 2.14
C GLY A 83 -7.51 2.07 3.02
N SER A 84 -8.10 1.78 4.18
CA SER A 84 -8.57 2.78 5.15
C SER A 84 -7.79 2.78 6.47
N LYS A 85 -7.02 1.74 6.73
CA LYS A 85 -6.31 1.55 8.00
C LYS A 85 -4.83 1.30 7.73
N ILE A 86 -3.97 1.90 8.55
CA ILE A 86 -2.51 1.73 8.54
C ILE A 86 -2.12 1.10 9.87
N SER A 87 -1.16 0.21 9.87
CA SER A 87 -0.64 -0.47 11.05
C SER A 87 0.86 -0.18 11.27
N PRO A 88 1.40 -0.42 12.47
CA PRO A 88 2.85 -0.38 12.71
C PRO A 88 3.63 -1.29 11.76
N TYR A 89 3.05 -2.40 11.36
CA TYR A 89 3.62 -3.32 10.39
C TYR A 89 3.84 -2.67 9.02
N ASP A 90 2.89 -1.85 8.54
CA ASP A 90 3.03 -1.13 7.26
C ASP A 90 4.24 -0.18 7.27
N PHE A 91 4.42 0.56 8.35
CA PHE A 91 5.57 1.47 8.53
C PHE A 91 6.87 0.70 8.60
N PHE A 92 6.91 -0.36 9.40
CA PHE A 92 8.11 -1.16 9.57
C PHE A 92 8.56 -1.79 8.25
N ILE A 93 7.66 -2.43 7.50
CA ILE A 93 7.98 -3.04 6.20
C ILE A 93 8.40 -2.00 5.18
N LEU A 94 7.72 -0.85 5.13
CA LEU A 94 8.11 0.24 4.24
C LEU A 94 9.53 0.74 4.55
N GLU A 95 9.80 1.01 5.83
CA GLU A 95 11.12 1.48 6.27
C GLU A 95 12.23 0.50 5.90
N GLU A 96 12.03 -0.77 6.18
CA GLU A 96 13.00 -1.81 5.88
C GLU A 96 13.18 -2.04 4.36
N ALA A 97 12.11 -1.97 3.58
CA ALA A 97 12.18 -2.03 2.13
C ALA A 97 13.02 -0.88 1.55
N LEU A 98 12.79 0.35 2.03
CA LEU A 98 13.55 1.53 1.61
C LEU A 98 15.03 1.46 2.03
N LYS A 99 15.33 1.04 3.26
CA LYS A 99 16.71 0.81 3.73
C LYS A 99 17.49 -0.18 2.86
N ARG A 100 16.80 -1.18 2.33
CA ARG A 100 17.37 -2.20 1.44
C ARG A 100 17.43 -1.78 -0.03
N GLY A 101 16.89 -0.60 -0.36
CA GLY A 101 16.80 -0.12 -1.75
C GLY A 101 15.83 -0.94 -2.62
N LEU A 102 14.87 -1.65 -2.02
CA LEU A 102 13.84 -2.34 -2.78
C LEU A 102 12.97 -1.35 -3.55
N PRO A 103 12.59 -1.63 -4.80
CA PRO A 103 11.57 -0.87 -5.49
C PRO A 103 10.24 -0.92 -4.74
N VAL A 104 9.63 0.24 -4.48
CA VAL A 104 8.35 0.35 -3.78
C VAL A 104 7.34 1.10 -4.64
N LEU A 105 6.16 0.53 -4.83
CA LEU A 105 5.01 1.18 -5.44
C LEU A 105 3.86 1.29 -4.44
N GLY A 106 3.44 2.51 -4.13
CA GLY A 106 2.27 2.79 -3.29
C GLY A 106 1.09 3.33 -4.10
N VAL A 107 -0.10 2.80 -3.86
CA VAL A 107 -1.35 3.26 -4.48
C VAL A 107 -2.32 3.72 -3.40
N CYS A 108 -2.99 4.86 -3.60
CA CYS A 108 -3.96 5.43 -2.65
C CYS A 108 -3.33 5.56 -1.23
N LEU A 109 -3.77 4.78 -0.26
CA LEU A 109 -3.21 4.76 1.09
C LEU A 109 -1.70 4.47 1.10
N GLY A 110 -1.23 3.57 0.22
CA GLY A 110 0.20 3.29 0.07
C GLY A 110 1.01 4.48 -0.43
N MET A 111 0.45 5.29 -1.34
CA MET A 111 1.06 6.57 -1.76
C MET A 111 1.09 7.57 -0.59
N GLN A 112 0.03 7.64 0.20
CA GLN A 112 -0.04 8.49 1.38
C GLN A 112 1.00 8.09 2.43
N LEU A 113 1.18 6.78 2.65
CA LEU A 113 2.21 6.25 3.54
C LEU A 113 3.62 6.65 3.08
N LEU A 114 3.93 6.46 1.79
CA LEU A 114 5.21 6.89 1.20
C LEU A 114 5.45 8.39 1.35
N SER A 115 4.43 9.22 1.12
CA SER A 115 4.55 10.69 1.21
C SER A 115 4.77 11.20 2.64
N ASN A 116 4.45 10.40 3.63
CA ASN A 116 4.58 10.73 5.06
C ASN A 116 5.68 9.94 5.78
N TYR A 117 6.41 9.09 5.08
CA TYR A 117 7.43 8.21 5.65
C TYR A 117 8.50 8.94 6.49
N HIS A 118 8.90 10.15 6.10
CA HIS A 118 9.93 10.93 6.82
C HIS A 118 9.36 11.95 7.80
N LYS A 119 8.07 11.90 8.10
CA LYS A 119 7.40 12.87 8.95
C LYS A 119 7.12 12.27 10.31
N ASP A 120 7.31 13.09 11.35
CA ASP A 120 6.96 12.71 12.74
C ASP A 120 5.47 12.47 12.93
N GLU A 121 4.64 13.05 12.05
CA GLU A 121 3.19 12.86 12.05
C GLU A 121 2.68 12.50 10.64
N PHE A 122 1.73 11.56 10.60
CA PHE A 122 1.00 11.25 9.37
C PHE A 122 -0.03 12.34 9.08
N ILE A 123 0.29 13.21 8.13
CA ILE A 123 -0.53 14.37 7.79
C ILE A 123 -1.22 14.16 6.47
N LEU A 124 -2.55 14.14 6.49
CA LEU A 124 -3.40 14.25 5.31
C LEU A 124 -4.22 15.53 5.42
N LYS A 125 -4.24 16.32 4.35
CA LYS A 125 -5.14 17.47 4.24
C LYS A 125 -6.32 17.11 3.37
N GLU A 126 -7.52 17.38 3.86
CA GLU A 126 -8.71 17.26 3.05
C GLU A 126 -8.73 18.31 1.94
N VAL A 127 -9.15 17.92 0.74
CA VAL A 127 -9.35 18.85 -0.38
C VAL A 127 -10.68 19.59 -0.22
N GLU A 128 -10.69 20.88 -0.55
CA GLU A 128 -11.87 21.74 -0.42
C GLU A 128 -13.03 21.27 -1.30
N ASN A 129 -12.77 20.80 -2.51
CA ASN A 129 -13.77 20.32 -3.48
C ASN A 129 -13.95 18.80 -3.45
N LYS A 130 -14.43 18.26 -2.32
CA LYS A 130 -14.66 16.82 -2.15
C LYS A 130 -15.50 16.18 -3.26
N GLN A 131 -16.46 16.91 -3.83
CA GLN A 131 -17.37 16.39 -4.87
C GLN A 131 -16.65 16.02 -6.17
N LEU A 132 -15.56 16.69 -6.51
CA LEU A 132 -14.77 16.39 -7.71
C LEU A 132 -13.85 15.17 -7.55
N HIS A 133 -13.58 14.79 -6.30
CA HIS A 133 -12.64 13.74 -5.98
C HIS A 133 -13.29 12.51 -5.31
N ASN A 134 -14.57 12.63 -4.93
CA ASN A 134 -15.31 11.58 -4.25
C ASN A 134 -16.27 10.89 -5.24
N THR A 135 -15.69 10.12 -6.14
CA THR A 135 -16.47 9.31 -7.08
C THR A 135 -16.96 8.03 -6.40
N ILE A 136 -18.25 7.75 -6.53
CA ILE A 136 -18.78 6.44 -6.19
C ILE A 136 -18.31 5.48 -7.29
N TRP A 137 -17.42 4.57 -6.93
CA TRP A 137 -16.92 3.56 -7.85
C TRP A 137 -18.01 2.51 -8.10
N VAL A 138 -18.63 2.57 -9.27
CA VAL A 138 -19.47 1.48 -9.78
C VAL A 138 -18.62 0.61 -10.68
N ARG A 139 -18.74 -0.70 -10.58
CA ARG A 139 -17.90 -1.70 -11.26
C ARG A 139 -17.83 -1.47 -12.79
N GLU A 140 -18.89 -0.95 -13.37
CA GLU A 140 -18.99 -0.63 -14.81
C GLU A 140 -18.18 0.61 -15.22
N GLU A 141 -17.69 1.38 -14.25
CA GLU A 141 -16.93 2.62 -14.45
C GLU A 141 -15.48 2.58 -13.94
N GLU A 142 -15.02 1.41 -13.42
CA GLU A 142 -13.69 1.26 -12.84
C GLU A 142 -12.55 1.66 -13.79
N ASP A 143 -12.75 1.51 -15.10
CA ASP A 143 -11.74 1.85 -16.12
C ASP A 143 -11.86 3.29 -16.66
N LYS A 144 -12.84 4.07 -16.20
CA LYS A 144 -13.01 5.45 -16.66
C LYS A 144 -12.06 6.39 -15.91
N PRO A 145 -11.27 7.20 -16.63
CA PRO A 145 -10.42 8.21 -16.00
C PRO A 145 -11.27 9.27 -15.29
N VAL A 146 -10.96 9.54 -14.04
CA VAL A 146 -11.69 10.51 -13.20
C VAL A 146 -11.23 11.95 -13.50
N HIS A 147 -9.92 12.14 -13.66
CA HIS A 147 -9.31 13.43 -13.98
C HIS A 147 -7.92 13.24 -14.60
N LYS A 148 -7.42 14.29 -15.21
CA LYS A 148 -6.06 14.29 -15.77
C LYS A 148 -5.04 14.60 -14.69
N VAL A 149 -3.92 13.89 -14.72
CA VAL A 149 -2.79 14.09 -13.81
C VAL A 149 -1.59 14.61 -14.59
N LEU A 150 -0.91 15.61 -14.02
CA LEU A 150 0.39 16.09 -14.52
C LEU A 150 1.50 15.33 -13.81
N VAL A 151 2.34 14.68 -14.58
CA VAL A 151 3.51 13.94 -14.07
C VAL A 151 4.74 14.83 -14.17
N ASN A 152 5.43 15.01 -13.06
CA ASN A 152 6.68 15.79 -13.03
C ASN A 152 7.75 15.10 -13.89
N LYS A 153 8.31 15.81 -14.84
CA LYS A 153 9.36 15.30 -15.77
C LYS A 153 10.62 14.80 -15.08
N ASN A 154 10.91 15.33 -13.90
CA ASN A 154 12.08 14.92 -13.10
C ASN A 154 11.74 13.80 -12.09
N SER A 155 10.60 13.13 -12.23
CA SER A 155 10.17 12.08 -11.33
C SER A 155 10.45 10.68 -11.88
N LYS A 156 10.67 9.74 -10.98
CA LYS A 156 10.77 8.32 -11.32
C LYS A 156 9.54 7.81 -12.07
N LEU A 157 8.37 8.33 -11.75
CA LEU A 157 7.13 7.99 -12.44
C LEU A 157 7.19 8.40 -13.93
N TYR A 158 7.73 9.61 -14.23
CA TYR A 158 7.91 10.03 -15.60
C TYR A 158 8.90 9.15 -16.38
N GLU A 159 10.00 8.74 -15.77
CA GLU A 159 10.97 7.81 -16.37
C GLU A 159 10.30 6.48 -16.78
N ILE A 160 9.35 6.01 -15.96
CA ILE A 160 8.64 4.74 -16.20
C ILE A 160 7.56 4.89 -17.28
N ILE A 161 6.75 5.96 -17.23
CA ILE A 161 5.56 6.13 -18.06
C ILE A 161 5.89 6.82 -19.39
N GLY A 162 6.87 7.72 -19.42
CA GLY A 162 7.26 8.50 -20.59
C GLY A 162 6.23 9.55 -21.03
N LYS A 163 5.25 9.88 -20.17
CA LYS A 163 4.16 10.82 -20.48
C LYS A 163 4.01 11.88 -19.39
N GLU A 164 3.83 13.13 -19.82
CA GLU A 164 3.59 14.27 -18.91
C GLU A 164 2.13 14.37 -18.44
N LYS A 165 1.21 13.84 -19.21
CA LYS A 165 -0.23 13.81 -18.89
C LYS A 165 -0.77 12.41 -19.00
N ILE A 166 -1.46 11.99 -17.98
CA ILE A 166 -2.16 10.70 -17.90
C ILE A 166 -3.58 10.92 -17.37
#